data_1542c9ba818d8b9f9a58a66cd955d0a8
#
_entry.id   1542c9ba818d8b9f9a58a66cd955d0a8
#
_cell.length_a   1.000
_cell.length_b   1.000
_cell.length_c   1.000
_cell.angle_alpha   90.00
_cell.angle_beta   90.00
_cell.angle_gamma   90.00
#
_symmetry.space_group_name_H-M   'P 1'
#
loop_
_entity.id
_entity.type
_entity.pdbx_description
1 polymer ?
#
loop_
_entity_poly.entity_id
_entity_poly.type
_entity_poly.pdbx_seq_one_letter_code
_entity_poly.pdbx_strand_id
1 'polypeptide(L)'
;MDTLRLNQIFPNPDQPRKHFHQGKLEELAQSIKASGLMEPLIVVPRGDLYMIIAGERRWRACGIAGVTEVPVRILDVDDRKVAELSLLENLQREDLNLIEEAKAYQGLISMGLTQTELAEKMGIMQEWRIQERLNLLKLSDTYQDCVAKGILSPSQGQEISRVPQEKQRFVFEMISSGKAGSYNKLRALVNAIVAAEVQSSFLPEPTAQEIAVKNKYDQIIEKLVGFLTHAFNRDDMSVLSKVLAGSTKVNIEKIDLIIGHLNKIKKAMIKADSTQEVLGLST
;
A
#
# COMPACT_ATOMS: atom_id res chain seq x y z
N MET A 1 -43.49 13.23 -3.82
CA MET A 1 -42.68 12.00 -3.77
C MET A 1 -43.24 11.11 -4.84
N ASP A 2 -42.37 10.65 -5.71
CA ASP A 2 -42.79 9.77 -6.80
C ASP A 2 -42.86 8.34 -6.33
N THR A 3 -43.64 7.50 -6.99
CA THR A 3 -43.75 6.06 -6.70
C THR A 3 -43.44 5.30 -7.96
N LEU A 4 -42.54 4.31 -7.85
CA LEU A 4 -42.17 3.43 -8.96
C LEU A 4 -42.47 1.97 -8.63
N ARG A 5 -42.72 1.17 -9.65
CA ARG A 5 -42.78 -0.27 -9.48
C ARG A 5 -41.37 -0.83 -9.22
N LEU A 6 -41.27 -1.78 -8.30
CA LEU A 6 -39.96 -2.35 -7.88
C LEU A 6 -39.21 -2.99 -9.05
N ASN A 7 -39.89 -3.53 -10.05
CA ASN A 7 -39.32 -4.14 -11.25
C ASN A 7 -38.81 -3.11 -12.28
N GLN A 8 -39.09 -1.82 -12.11
CA GLN A 8 -38.52 -0.74 -12.91
C GLN A 8 -37.19 -0.24 -12.34
N ILE A 9 -36.80 -0.75 -11.18
CA ILE A 9 -35.61 -0.29 -10.44
C ILE A 9 -34.56 -1.40 -10.41
N PHE A 10 -33.33 -1.06 -10.74
CA PHE A 10 -32.20 -1.98 -10.72
C PHE A 10 -31.00 -1.43 -9.91
N PRO A 11 -30.16 -2.30 -9.32
CA PRO A 11 -29.01 -1.86 -8.55
C PRO A 11 -27.92 -1.29 -9.45
N ASN A 12 -27.11 -0.37 -8.91
CA ASN A 12 -25.95 0.14 -9.60
C ASN A 12 -24.86 -0.97 -9.69
N PRO A 13 -24.39 -1.38 -10.88
CA PRO A 13 -23.37 -2.42 -11.05
C PRO A 13 -22.03 -2.05 -10.43
N ASP A 14 -21.73 -0.75 -10.33
CA ASP A 14 -20.47 -0.23 -9.77
C ASP A 14 -20.52 -0.04 -8.24
N GLN A 15 -21.58 -0.51 -7.58
CA GLN A 15 -21.67 -0.45 -6.12
C GLN A 15 -20.57 -1.29 -5.47
N PRO A 16 -19.77 -0.70 -4.57
CA PRO A 16 -18.68 -1.40 -3.89
C PRO A 16 -19.18 -2.46 -2.91
N ARG A 17 -20.42 -2.35 -2.42
CA ARG A 17 -21.01 -3.29 -1.48
C ARG A 17 -21.56 -4.52 -2.18
N LYS A 18 -20.79 -5.63 -2.14
CA LYS A 18 -21.22 -6.92 -2.77
C LYS A 18 -21.83 -7.92 -1.77
N HIS A 19 -21.62 -7.72 -0.47
CA HIS A 19 -22.07 -8.65 0.57
C HIS A 19 -23.16 -8.02 1.44
N PHE A 20 -24.29 -8.70 1.53
CA PHE A 20 -25.42 -8.34 2.35
C PHE A 20 -25.74 -9.51 3.31
N HIS A 21 -25.75 -9.24 4.61
CA HIS A 21 -26.16 -10.25 5.59
C HIS A 21 -27.65 -10.55 5.44
N GLN A 22 -27.97 -11.80 5.09
CA GLN A 22 -29.33 -12.25 4.80
C GLN A 22 -30.28 -11.99 5.99
N GLY A 23 -29.89 -12.34 7.22
CA GLY A 23 -30.71 -12.11 8.40
C GLY A 23 -31.09 -10.63 8.63
N LYS A 24 -30.11 -9.73 8.43
CA LYS A 24 -30.39 -8.28 8.55
C LYS A 24 -31.28 -7.73 7.42
N LEU A 25 -31.31 -8.39 6.27
CA LEU A 25 -32.25 -8.03 5.19
C LEU A 25 -33.66 -8.53 5.51
N GLU A 26 -33.81 -9.70 6.10
CA GLU A 26 -35.09 -10.27 6.51
C GLU A 26 -35.71 -9.48 7.66
N GLU A 27 -34.90 -9.04 8.65
CA GLU A 27 -35.38 -8.13 9.70
C GLU A 27 -35.92 -6.80 9.11
N LEU A 28 -35.16 -6.22 8.17
CA LEU A 28 -35.59 -4.99 7.48
C LEU A 28 -36.86 -5.24 6.65
N ALA A 29 -36.96 -6.39 5.98
CA ALA A 29 -38.15 -6.76 5.21
C ALA A 29 -39.42 -6.90 6.09
N GLN A 30 -39.26 -7.48 7.31
CA GLN A 30 -40.35 -7.55 8.28
C GLN A 30 -40.81 -6.14 8.73
N SER A 31 -39.83 -5.26 9.02
CA SER A 31 -40.13 -3.86 9.37
C SER A 31 -40.87 -3.13 8.25
N ILE A 32 -40.40 -3.29 7.00
CA ILE A 32 -41.03 -2.69 5.82
C ILE A 32 -42.45 -3.23 5.61
N LYS A 33 -42.67 -4.52 5.86
CA LYS A 33 -43.99 -5.14 5.74
C LYS A 33 -44.95 -4.61 6.79
N ALA A 34 -44.47 -4.27 8.00
CA ALA A 34 -45.27 -3.77 9.08
C ALA A 34 -45.57 -2.26 8.97
N SER A 35 -44.63 -1.44 8.56
CA SER A 35 -44.67 0.02 8.63
C SER A 35 -44.55 0.74 7.29
N GLY A 36 -44.34 -0.02 6.21
CA GLY A 36 -44.00 0.53 4.89
C GLY A 36 -42.56 1.01 4.80
N LEU A 37 -42.13 1.45 3.61
CA LEU A 37 -40.82 2.05 3.38
C LEU A 37 -40.88 3.54 3.78
N MET A 38 -40.31 3.89 4.92
CA MET A 38 -40.33 5.25 5.47
C MET A 38 -39.41 6.21 4.73
N GLU A 39 -38.25 5.75 4.34
CA GLU A 39 -37.27 6.54 3.57
C GLU A 39 -37.30 6.15 2.10
N PRO A 40 -37.46 7.10 1.15
CA PRO A 40 -37.49 6.80 -0.27
C PRO A 40 -36.15 6.28 -0.79
N LEU A 41 -36.19 5.49 -1.86
CA LEU A 41 -35.01 5.16 -2.64
C LEU A 41 -34.59 6.38 -3.45
N ILE A 42 -33.31 6.58 -3.64
CA ILE A 42 -32.75 7.61 -4.53
C ILE A 42 -32.35 6.92 -5.83
N VAL A 43 -32.94 7.37 -6.94
CA VAL A 43 -32.78 6.74 -8.25
C VAL A 43 -32.52 7.79 -9.33
N VAL A 44 -31.89 7.34 -10.43
CA VAL A 44 -31.73 8.14 -11.66
C VAL A 44 -32.33 7.39 -12.85
N PRO A 45 -32.91 8.09 -13.84
CA PRO A 45 -33.41 7.47 -15.03
C PRO A 45 -32.28 6.88 -15.89
N ARG A 46 -32.53 5.70 -16.48
CA ARG A 46 -31.68 5.00 -17.43
C ARG A 46 -32.57 4.34 -18.50
N GLY A 47 -32.89 5.11 -19.54
CA GLY A 47 -33.87 4.69 -20.51
C GLY A 47 -35.26 4.54 -19.85
N ASP A 48 -35.87 3.38 -20.01
CA ASP A 48 -37.21 3.08 -19.42
C ASP A 48 -37.14 2.57 -17.97
N LEU A 49 -35.92 2.43 -17.41
CA LEU A 49 -35.67 1.93 -16.06
C LEU A 49 -34.98 2.97 -15.17
N TYR A 50 -34.86 2.65 -13.90
CA TYR A 50 -34.25 3.53 -12.91
C TYR A 50 -33.13 2.82 -12.16
N MET A 51 -31.95 3.43 -12.11
CA MET A 51 -30.78 2.90 -11.39
C MET A 51 -30.72 3.47 -9.97
N ILE A 52 -30.49 2.62 -8.99
CA ILE A 52 -30.36 3.02 -7.58
C ILE A 52 -29.02 3.75 -7.36
N ILE A 53 -29.08 4.95 -6.76
CA ILE A 53 -27.91 5.63 -6.21
C ILE A 53 -27.78 5.28 -4.72
N ALA A 54 -28.88 5.37 -3.96
CA ALA A 54 -28.87 5.06 -2.53
C ALA A 54 -30.13 4.28 -2.13
N GLY A 55 -29.95 3.35 -1.17
CA GLY A 55 -31.04 2.54 -0.62
C GLY A 55 -31.12 1.12 -1.15
N GLU A 56 -30.06 0.53 -1.71
CA GLU A 56 -30.07 -0.83 -2.24
C GLU A 56 -30.53 -1.89 -1.21
N ARG A 57 -30.13 -1.78 0.05
CA ARG A 57 -30.61 -2.67 1.13
C ARG A 57 -32.13 -2.59 1.28
N ARG A 58 -32.70 -1.39 1.20
CA ARG A 58 -34.15 -1.15 1.26
C ARG A 58 -34.85 -1.75 0.05
N TRP A 59 -34.30 -1.56 -1.14
CA TRP A 59 -34.83 -2.16 -2.37
C TRP A 59 -34.84 -3.70 -2.29
N ARG A 60 -33.76 -4.34 -1.86
CA ARG A 60 -33.70 -5.79 -1.66
C ARG A 60 -34.70 -6.28 -0.61
N ALA A 61 -34.82 -5.56 0.50
CA ALA A 61 -35.76 -5.87 1.56
C ALA A 61 -37.23 -5.70 1.11
N CYS A 62 -37.54 -4.72 0.26
CA CYS A 62 -38.85 -4.57 -0.38
C CYS A 62 -39.20 -5.79 -1.26
N GLY A 63 -38.22 -6.31 -2.02
CA GLY A 63 -38.38 -7.55 -2.78
C GLY A 63 -38.71 -8.76 -1.89
N ILE A 64 -38.01 -8.93 -0.76
CA ILE A 64 -38.29 -9.99 0.23
C ILE A 64 -39.65 -9.80 0.88
N ALA A 65 -40.05 -8.55 1.18
CA ALA A 65 -41.31 -8.23 1.77
C ALA A 65 -42.52 -8.36 0.81
N GLY A 66 -42.28 -8.56 -0.49
CA GLY A 66 -43.33 -8.64 -1.53
C GLY A 66 -43.98 -7.29 -1.88
N VAL A 67 -43.28 -6.19 -1.62
CA VAL A 67 -43.73 -4.84 -1.96
C VAL A 67 -43.59 -4.61 -3.47
N THR A 68 -44.62 -4.21 -4.14
CA THR A 68 -44.66 -3.99 -5.61
C THR A 68 -44.35 -2.57 -6.02
N GLU A 69 -44.64 -1.58 -5.16
CA GLU A 69 -44.43 -0.15 -5.41
C GLU A 69 -43.69 0.49 -4.25
N VAL A 70 -42.71 1.32 -4.55
CA VAL A 70 -41.87 1.94 -3.55
C VAL A 70 -41.78 3.46 -3.78
N PRO A 71 -41.73 4.26 -2.69
CA PRO A 71 -41.49 5.69 -2.80
C PRO A 71 -40.06 5.93 -3.26
N VAL A 72 -39.90 6.85 -4.20
CA VAL A 72 -38.58 7.19 -4.77
C VAL A 72 -38.39 8.70 -4.83
N ARG A 73 -37.13 9.09 -4.83
CA ARG A 73 -36.68 10.42 -5.22
C ARG A 73 -35.89 10.29 -6.52
N ILE A 74 -36.45 10.76 -7.60
CA ILE A 74 -35.82 10.75 -8.92
C ILE A 74 -34.86 11.95 -8.97
N LEU A 75 -33.59 11.72 -9.28
CA LEU A 75 -32.62 12.77 -9.55
C LEU A 75 -32.34 12.80 -11.05
N ASP A 76 -32.48 13.99 -11.62
CA ASP A 76 -32.09 14.25 -13.01
C ASP A 76 -30.67 14.85 -13.01
N VAL A 77 -29.69 13.96 -13.03
CA VAL A 77 -28.29 14.31 -12.94
C VAL A 77 -27.45 13.46 -13.90
N ASP A 78 -26.32 13.99 -14.34
CA ASP A 78 -25.40 13.30 -15.22
C ASP A 78 -24.64 12.15 -14.51
N ASP A 79 -23.95 11.32 -15.30
CA ASP A 79 -23.22 10.15 -14.80
C ASP A 79 -22.12 10.51 -13.81
N ARG A 80 -21.47 11.67 -13.99
CA ARG A 80 -20.47 12.18 -13.07
C ARG A 80 -21.06 12.47 -11.70
N LYS A 81 -22.23 13.13 -11.67
CA LYS A 81 -22.94 13.44 -10.43
C LYS A 81 -23.49 12.18 -9.75
N VAL A 82 -23.92 11.19 -10.53
CA VAL A 82 -24.30 9.86 -10.03
C VAL A 82 -23.13 9.21 -9.31
N ALA A 83 -21.95 9.16 -9.95
CA ALA A 83 -20.76 8.58 -9.35
C ALA A 83 -20.31 9.34 -8.08
N GLU A 84 -20.34 10.68 -8.08
CA GLU A 84 -20.07 11.51 -6.90
C GLU A 84 -21.01 11.15 -5.74
N LEU A 85 -22.32 11.12 -5.98
CA LEU A 85 -23.31 10.81 -4.96
C LEU A 85 -23.18 9.39 -4.42
N SER A 86 -22.84 8.43 -5.27
CA SER A 86 -22.60 7.04 -4.87
C SER A 86 -21.38 6.91 -3.97
N LEU A 87 -20.29 7.63 -4.26
CA LEU A 87 -19.11 7.66 -3.41
C LEU A 87 -19.37 8.35 -2.08
N LEU A 88 -20.11 9.46 -2.07
CA LEU A 88 -20.48 10.17 -0.85
C LEU A 88 -21.37 9.30 0.06
N GLU A 89 -22.37 8.60 -0.52
CA GLU A 89 -23.21 7.65 0.24
C GLU A 89 -22.35 6.54 0.86
N ASN A 90 -21.43 5.98 0.06
CA ASN A 90 -20.55 4.92 0.55
C ASN A 90 -19.66 5.40 1.70
N LEU A 91 -19.18 6.65 1.68
CA LEU A 91 -18.38 7.26 2.75
C LEU A 91 -19.15 7.46 4.07
N GLN A 92 -20.49 7.50 4.03
CA GLN A 92 -21.31 7.62 5.23
C GLN A 92 -21.52 6.28 5.96
N ARG A 93 -20.93 5.19 5.46
CA ARG A 93 -20.99 3.88 6.11
C ARG A 93 -20.11 3.83 7.34
N GLU A 94 -20.62 3.23 8.41
CA GLU A 94 -19.87 3.03 9.68
C GLU A 94 -18.81 1.92 9.61
N ASP A 95 -18.89 1.03 8.61
CA ASP A 95 -18.07 -0.18 8.47
C ASP A 95 -16.90 -0.06 7.47
N LEU A 96 -16.59 1.15 7.01
CA LEU A 96 -15.48 1.38 6.09
C LEU A 96 -14.12 1.23 6.78
N ASN A 97 -13.22 0.47 6.16
CA ASN A 97 -11.83 0.50 6.58
C ASN A 97 -11.10 1.73 6.01
N LEU A 98 -9.93 2.04 6.58
CA LEU A 98 -9.16 3.25 6.25
C LEU A 98 -8.71 3.32 4.79
N ILE A 99 -8.49 2.18 4.15
CA ILE A 99 -8.07 2.10 2.75
C ILE A 99 -9.27 2.32 1.82
N GLU A 100 -10.44 1.77 2.17
CA GLU A 100 -11.68 2.03 1.42
C GLU A 100 -12.06 3.51 1.50
N GLU A 101 -11.98 4.11 2.70
CA GLU A 101 -12.18 5.54 2.90
C GLU A 101 -11.22 6.37 2.04
N ALA A 102 -9.92 6.03 2.04
CA ALA A 102 -8.91 6.71 1.23
C ALA A 102 -9.19 6.60 -0.28
N LYS A 103 -9.59 5.42 -0.77
CA LYS A 103 -9.95 5.21 -2.18
C LYS A 103 -11.17 6.03 -2.59
N ALA A 104 -12.17 6.13 -1.71
CA ALA A 104 -13.34 6.95 -1.97
C ALA A 104 -12.99 8.45 -2.02
N TYR A 105 -12.13 8.94 -1.11
CA TYR A 105 -11.62 10.31 -1.17
C TYR A 105 -10.85 10.57 -2.47
N GLN A 106 -9.96 9.67 -2.86
CA GLN A 106 -9.23 9.79 -4.12
C GLN A 106 -10.17 9.82 -5.32
N GLY A 107 -11.22 8.98 -5.34
CA GLY A 107 -12.23 8.97 -6.38
C GLY A 107 -12.94 10.32 -6.52
N LEU A 108 -13.38 10.91 -5.40
CA LEU A 108 -14.02 12.22 -5.38
C LEU A 108 -13.08 13.36 -5.83
N ILE A 109 -11.83 13.32 -5.42
CA ILE A 109 -10.81 14.30 -5.85
C ILE A 109 -10.52 14.15 -7.34
N SER A 110 -10.43 12.95 -7.88
CA SER A 110 -10.23 12.72 -9.32
C SER A 110 -11.42 13.18 -10.16
N MET A 111 -12.61 13.28 -9.55
CA MET A 111 -13.78 13.90 -10.15
C MET A 111 -13.76 15.44 -10.05
N GLY A 112 -12.71 16.04 -9.50
CA GLY A 112 -12.49 17.49 -9.46
C GLY A 112 -12.96 18.17 -8.18
N LEU A 113 -13.31 17.43 -7.13
CA LEU A 113 -13.53 18.03 -5.81
C LEU A 113 -12.18 18.40 -5.20
N THR A 114 -12.13 19.56 -4.57
CA THR A 114 -10.99 19.93 -3.71
C THR A 114 -11.09 19.22 -2.35
N GLN A 115 -9.97 19.14 -1.64
CA GLN A 115 -9.97 18.58 -0.28
C GLN A 115 -10.85 19.41 0.67
N THR A 116 -10.89 20.72 0.48
CA THR A 116 -11.75 21.64 1.25
C THR A 116 -13.23 21.33 1.04
N GLU A 117 -13.68 21.25 -0.23
CA GLU A 117 -15.08 20.93 -0.56
C GLU A 117 -15.47 19.54 -0.06
N LEU A 118 -14.54 18.58 -0.11
CA LEU A 118 -14.76 17.24 0.42
C LEU A 118 -14.92 17.26 1.94
N ALA A 119 -14.06 18.01 2.63
CA ALA A 119 -14.13 18.18 4.09
C ALA A 119 -15.46 18.80 4.52
N GLU A 120 -15.90 19.85 3.83
CA GLU A 120 -17.21 20.49 4.08
C GLU A 120 -18.37 19.52 3.87
N LYS A 121 -18.40 18.79 2.73
CA LYS A 121 -19.45 17.82 2.43
C LYS A 121 -19.54 16.67 3.44
N MET A 122 -18.40 16.28 4.00
CA MET A 122 -18.30 15.19 4.99
C MET A 122 -18.41 15.67 6.44
N GLY A 123 -18.50 16.98 6.69
CA GLY A 123 -18.49 17.55 8.03
C GLY A 123 -17.15 17.35 8.76
N ILE A 124 -16.06 17.18 8.02
CA ILE A 124 -14.71 17.00 8.57
C ILE A 124 -14.12 18.38 8.85
N MET A 125 -13.96 18.73 10.12
CA MET A 125 -13.41 20.04 10.51
C MET A 125 -11.92 20.24 10.16
N GLN A 126 -11.19 19.18 9.81
CA GLN A 126 -9.75 19.17 9.66
C GLN A 126 -9.34 18.49 8.35
N GLU A 127 -9.02 19.26 7.34
CA GLU A 127 -8.61 18.78 6.00
C GLU A 127 -7.40 17.82 6.02
N TRP A 128 -6.47 18.01 6.98
CA TRP A 128 -5.32 17.13 7.11
C TRP A 128 -5.69 15.66 7.32
N ARG A 129 -6.88 15.36 7.86
CA ARG A 129 -7.38 13.99 8.02
C ARG A 129 -7.62 13.31 6.67
N ILE A 130 -8.10 14.07 5.67
CA ILE A 130 -8.26 13.58 4.29
C ILE A 130 -6.87 13.27 3.72
N GLN A 131 -5.91 14.18 3.88
CA GLN A 131 -4.54 13.97 3.42
C GLN A 131 -3.87 12.75 4.08
N GLU A 132 -4.09 12.54 5.37
CA GLU A 132 -3.62 11.33 6.06
C GLU A 132 -4.17 10.05 5.43
N ARG A 133 -5.46 10.01 5.10
CA ARG A 133 -6.05 8.85 4.42
C ARG A 133 -5.44 8.65 3.04
N LEU A 134 -5.34 9.70 2.25
CA LEU A 134 -4.73 9.65 0.91
C LEU A 134 -3.28 9.16 0.95
N ASN A 135 -2.51 9.53 1.97
CA ASN A 135 -1.14 9.07 2.11
C ASN A 135 -1.04 7.54 2.24
N LEU A 136 -2.04 6.86 2.84
CA LEU A 136 -2.05 5.41 2.94
C LEU A 136 -2.09 4.71 1.57
N LEU A 137 -2.58 5.38 0.52
CA LEU A 137 -2.58 4.84 -0.85
C LEU A 137 -1.19 4.83 -1.49
N LYS A 138 -0.18 5.48 -0.89
CA LYS A 138 1.23 5.39 -1.30
C LYS A 138 1.88 4.08 -0.87
N LEU A 139 1.24 3.33 0.04
CA LEU A 139 1.66 1.99 0.41
C LEU A 139 1.48 1.04 -0.78
N SER A 140 2.35 0.04 -0.90
CA SER A 140 2.08 -1.07 -1.81
C SER A 140 0.82 -1.83 -1.37
N ASP A 141 0.18 -2.54 -2.30
CA ASP A 141 -1.09 -3.24 -2.04
C ASP A 141 -1.02 -4.19 -0.83
N THR A 142 0.12 -4.87 -0.66
CA THR A 142 0.36 -5.74 0.51
C THR A 142 0.24 -4.99 1.84
N TYR A 143 0.79 -3.78 1.93
CA TYR A 143 0.75 -3.00 3.17
C TYR A 143 -0.54 -2.22 3.34
N GLN A 144 -1.22 -1.86 2.24
CA GLN A 144 -2.60 -1.40 2.30
C GLN A 144 -3.50 -2.47 2.93
N ASP A 145 -3.36 -3.72 2.51
CA ASP A 145 -4.08 -4.86 3.09
C ASP A 145 -3.75 -5.07 4.57
N CYS A 146 -2.49 -4.89 4.97
CA CYS A 146 -2.09 -4.97 6.38
C CYS A 146 -2.77 -3.88 7.23
N VAL A 147 -2.89 -2.66 6.71
CA VAL A 147 -3.63 -1.57 7.39
C VAL A 147 -5.13 -1.88 7.43
N ALA A 148 -5.73 -2.32 6.32
CA ALA A 148 -7.14 -2.66 6.23
C ALA A 148 -7.56 -3.77 7.22
N LYS A 149 -6.66 -4.74 7.46
CA LYS A 149 -6.84 -5.87 8.40
C LYS A 149 -6.42 -5.56 9.84
N GLY A 150 -5.90 -4.36 10.12
CA GLY A 150 -5.42 -3.97 11.45
C GLY A 150 -4.11 -4.62 11.88
N ILE A 151 -3.36 -5.27 10.97
CA ILE A 151 -2.01 -5.83 11.22
C ILE A 151 -1.01 -4.69 11.42
N LEU A 152 -1.14 -3.63 10.63
CA LEU A 152 -0.44 -2.36 10.82
C LEU A 152 -1.41 -1.35 11.42
N SER A 153 -0.96 -0.64 12.46
CA SER A 153 -1.74 0.49 12.97
C SER A 153 -1.76 1.63 11.94
N PRO A 154 -2.77 2.52 11.99
CA PRO A 154 -2.83 3.68 11.10
C PRO A 154 -1.55 4.52 11.12
N SER A 155 -0.99 4.75 12.32
CA SER A 155 0.25 5.53 12.50
C SER A 155 1.47 4.86 11.88
N GLN A 156 1.57 3.52 11.96
CA GLN A 156 2.62 2.76 11.29
C GLN A 156 2.47 2.84 9.77
N GLY A 157 1.25 2.68 9.26
CA GLY A 157 0.96 2.86 7.84
C GLY A 157 1.35 4.25 7.33
N GLN A 158 1.03 5.30 8.10
CA GLN A 158 1.42 6.68 7.79
C GLN A 158 2.95 6.84 7.69
N GLU A 159 3.71 6.31 8.64
CA GLU A 159 5.17 6.41 8.58
C GLU A 159 5.75 5.60 7.40
N ILE A 160 5.28 4.37 7.16
CA ILE A 160 5.72 3.55 6.01
C ILE A 160 5.39 4.24 4.67
N SER A 161 4.26 4.93 4.56
CA SER A 161 3.85 5.62 3.33
C SER A 161 4.79 6.76 2.90
N ARG A 162 5.67 7.21 3.80
CA ARG A 162 6.64 8.28 3.57
C ARG A 162 7.89 7.82 2.83
N VAL A 163 8.15 6.52 2.81
CA VAL A 163 9.31 5.94 2.13
C VAL A 163 8.91 5.36 0.76
N PRO A 164 9.84 5.32 -0.22
CA PRO A 164 9.60 4.67 -1.50
C PRO A 164 9.14 3.23 -1.35
N GLN A 165 8.33 2.73 -2.29
CA GLN A 165 7.72 1.40 -2.20
C GLN A 165 8.76 0.28 -2.04
N GLU A 166 9.93 0.43 -2.66
CA GLU A 166 11.04 -0.52 -2.61
C GLU A 166 11.60 -0.69 -1.19
N LYS A 167 11.50 0.36 -0.37
CA LYS A 167 11.99 0.38 1.02
C LYS A 167 10.93 0.07 2.07
N GLN A 168 9.65 0.01 1.68
CA GLN A 168 8.55 -0.27 2.61
C GLN A 168 8.71 -1.65 3.28
N ARG A 169 9.20 -2.64 2.53
CA ARG A 169 9.49 -3.98 3.06
C ARG A 169 10.49 -3.94 4.21
N PHE A 170 11.60 -3.23 4.04
CA PHE A 170 12.61 -3.10 5.09
C PHE A 170 12.04 -2.47 6.36
N VAL A 171 11.27 -1.37 6.22
CA VAL A 171 10.63 -0.72 7.38
C VAL A 171 9.65 -1.65 8.08
N PHE A 172 8.86 -2.42 7.32
CA PHE A 172 7.93 -3.42 7.87
C PHE A 172 8.67 -4.52 8.64
N GLU A 173 9.79 -5.04 8.12
CA GLU A 173 10.63 -6.05 8.79
C GLU A 173 11.21 -5.49 10.12
N MET A 174 11.60 -4.21 10.16
CA MET A 174 12.07 -3.55 11.37
C MET A 174 10.98 -3.40 12.43
N ILE A 175 9.72 -3.17 12.02
CA ILE A 175 8.56 -3.17 12.92
C ILE A 175 8.32 -4.59 13.45
N SER A 176 8.21 -5.57 12.55
CA SER A 176 7.88 -6.96 12.88
C SER A 176 8.93 -7.63 13.77
N SER A 177 10.20 -7.29 13.61
CA SER A 177 11.31 -7.78 14.47
C SER A 177 11.41 -7.05 15.82
N GLY A 178 10.57 -6.05 16.07
CA GLY A 178 10.60 -5.23 17.29
C GLY A 178 11.74 -4.20 17.34
N LYS A 179 12.61 -4.13 16.35
CA LYS A 179 13.71 -3.15 16.30
C LYS A 179 13.20 -1.71 16.19
N ALA A 180 12.10 -1.51 15.47
CA ALA A 180 11.35 -0.25 15.39
C ALA A 180 10.02 -0.32 16.15
N GLY A 181 9.96 -1.02 17.30
CA GLY A 181 8.73 -1.31 18.03
C GLY A 181 8.04 -0.11 18.70
N SER A 182 8.72 1.03 18.86
CA SER A 182 8.06 2.25 19.33
C SER A 182 7.90 3.25 18.18
N TYR A 183 6.85 4.09 18.27
CA TYR A 183 6.58 5.12 17.27
C TYR A 183 7.78 6.05 17.03
N ASN A 184 8.47 6.46 18.09
CA ASN A 184 9.63 7.34 17.98
C ASN A 184 10.80 6.67 17.23
N LYS A 185 11.05 5.37 17.48
CA LYS A 185 12.08 4.60 16.76
C LYS A 185 11.71 4.43 15.28
N LEU A 186 10.45 4.13 14.99
CA LEU A 186 9.94 4.01 13.64
C LEU A 186 10.10 5.33 12.88
N ARG A 187 9.66 6.44 13.48
CA ARG A 187 9.77 7.78 12.89
C ARG A 187 11.21 8.20 12.65
N ALA A 188 12.12 7.90 13.58
CA ALA A 188 13.54 8.17 13.41
C ALA A 188 14.14 7.37 12.23
N LEU A 189 13.80 6.08 12.11
CA LEU A 189 14.21 5.23 11.00
C LEU A 189 13.68 5.79 9.66
N VAL A 190 12.40 6.10 9.58
CA VAL A 190 11.78 6.66 8.36
C VAL A 190 12.41 8.00 7.99
N ASN A 191 12.65 8.87 8.96
CA ASN A 191 13.30 10.16 8.70
C ASN A 191 14.73 9.98 8.16
N ALA A 192 15.49 9.01 8.67
CA ALA A 192 16.84 8.70 8.16
C ALA A 192 16.77 8.20 6.70
N ILE A 193 15.81 7.32 6.37
CA ILE A 193 15.61 6.83 5.00
C ILE A 193 15.23 7.97 4.05
N VAL A 194 14.27 8.81 4.45
CA VAL A 194 13.82 9.94 3.62
C VAL A 194 14.95 10.96 3.41
N ALA A 195 15.73 11.25 4.44
CA ALA A 195 16.90 12.15 4.33
C ALA A 195 17.95 11.58 3.37
N ALA A 196 18.21 10.27 3.43
CA ALA A 196 19.13 9.59 2.53
C ALA A 196 18.65 9.66 1.06
N GLU A 197 17.35 9.46 0.80
CA GLU A 197 16.78 9.59 -0.54
C GLU A 197 16.93 11.01 -1.10
N VAL A 198 16.64 12.01 -0.28
CA VAL A 198 16.82 13.41 -0.68
C VAL A 198 18.29 13.68 -1.03
N GLN A 199 19.23 13.19 -0.21
CA GLN A 199 20.67 13.37 -0.49
C GLN A 199 21.09 12.63 -1.77
N SER A 200 20.61 11.41 -1.99
CA SER A 200 20.94 10.64 -3.20
C SER A 200 20.41 11.31 -4.48
N SER A 201 19.29 12.01 -4.42
CA SER A 201 18.73 12.72 -5.58
C SER A 201 19.54 13.97 -5.98
N PHE A 202 20.42 14.47 -5.11
CA PHE A 202 21.35 15.57 -5.41
C PHE A 202 22.74 15.10 -5.86
N LEU A 203 23.01 13.77 -5.78
CA LEU A 203 24.27 13.25 -6.34
C LEU A 203 24.16 13.20 -7.86
N PRO A 204 25.20 13.62 -8.59
CA PRO A 204 25.19 13.48 -10.05
C PRO A 204 25.06 12.00 -10.41
N GLU A 205 24.29 11.72 -11.44
CA GLU A 205 24.17 10.35 -11.97
C GLU A 205 25.57 9.79 -12.24
N PRO A 206 25.83 8.53 -11.84
CA PRO A 206 27.15 7.95 -12.04
C PRO A 206 27.46 7.92 -13.54
N THR A 207 28.65 8.36 -13.89
CA THR A 207 29.12 8.39 -15.27
C THR A 207 29.16 6.96 -15.85
N ALA A 208 29.07 6.84 -17.17
CA ALA A 208 29.19 5.55 -17.86
C ALA A 208 30.48 4.80 -17.48
N GLN A 209 31.54 5.53 -17.15
CA GLN A 209 32.82 4.98 -16.71
C GLN A 209 32.74 4.40 -15.30
N GLU A 210 32.05 5.05 -14.37
CA GLU A 210 31.80 4.58 -13.00
C GLU A 210 30.90 3.36 -12.99
N ILE A 211 29.85 3.33 -13.82
CA ILE A 211 28.96 2.17 -14.03
C ILE A 211 29.76 0.98 -14.57
N ALA A 212 30.63 1.20 -15.56
CA ALA A 212 31.47 0.14 -16.12
C ALA A 212 32.43 -0.44 -15.10
N VAL A 213 33.04 0.41 -14.27
CA VAL A 213 33.93 -0.03 -13.16
C VAL A 213 33.14 -0.83 -12.12
N LYS A 214 31.95 -0.37 -11.72
CA LYS A 214 31.08 -1.09 -10.79
C LYS A 214 30.69 -2.47 -11.33
N ASN A 215 30.20 -2.55 -12.59
CA ASN A 215 29.80 -3.81 -13.19
C ASN A 215 30.98 -4.80 -13.30
N LYS A 216 32.18 -4.31 -13.62
CA LYS A 216 33.38 -5.13 -13.65
C LYS A 216 33.75 -5.66 -12.25
N TYR A 217 33.58 -4.83 -11.22
CA TYR A 217 33.79 -5.21 -9.84
C TYR A 217 32.79 -6.30 -9.41
N ASP A 218 31.49 -6.10 -9.64
CA ASP A 218 30.43 -7.05 -9.29
C ASP A 218 30.67 -8.41 -9.95
N GLN A 219 31.03 -8.44 -11.23
CA GLN A 219 31.39 -9.67 -11.96
C GLN A 219 32.62 -10.39 -11.35
N ILE A 220 33.60 -9.65 -10.91
CA ILE A 220 34.79 -10.24 -10.25
C ILE A 220 34.41 -10.86 -8.91
N ILE A 221 33.62 -10.17 -8.11
CA ILE A 221 33.16 -10.67 -6.81
C ILE A 221 32.30 -11.92 -7.00
N GLU A 222 31.33 -11.93 -7.90
CA GLU A 222 30.51 -13.12 -8.18
C GLU A 222 31.35 -14.32 -8.61
N LYS A 223 32.34 -14.12 -9.50
CA LYS A 223 33.24 -15.18 -9.92
C LYS A 223 34.09 -15.71 -8.76
N LEU A 224 34.60 -14.82 -7.89
CA LEU A 224 35.36 -15.22 -6.71
C LEU A 224 34.52 -15.99 -5.71
N VAL A 225 33.30 -15.51 -5.42
CA VAL A 225 32.38 -16.20 -4.52
C VAL A 225 31.98 -17.55 -5.11
N GLY A 226 31.61 -17.62 -6.40
CA GLY A 226 31.30 -18.88 -7.08
C GLY A 226 32.49 -19.86 -7.04
N PHE A 227 33.69 -19.41 -7.33
CA PHE A 227 34.88 -20.24 -7.24
C PHE A 227 35.15 -20.77 -5.83
N LEU A 228 35.08 -19.91 -4.82
CA LEU A 228 35.32 -20.31 -3.41
C LEU A 228 34.22 -21.24 -2.89
N THR A 229 32.98 -21.06 -3.32
CA THR A 229 31.83 -21.87 -2.87
C THR A 229 31.86 -23.28 -3.51
N HIS A 230 32.28 -23.37 -4.76
CA HIS A 230 32.27 -24.64 -5.50
C HIS A 230 33.61 -25.40 -5.46
N ALA A 231 34.74 -24.70 -5.26
CA ALA A 231 36.07 -25.31 -5.25
C ALA A 231 36.46 -25.95 -3.93
N PHE A 232 35.82 -25.56 -2.81
CA PHE A 232 36.22 -26.03 -1.49
C PHE A 232 35.00 -26.41 -0.64
N ASN A 233 34.73 -27.72 -0.55
CA ASN A 233 33.85 -28.26 0.50
C ASN A 233 34.68 -28.49 1.79
N ARG A 234 34.05 -28.88 2.91
CA ARG A 234 34.73 -29.13 4.19
C ARG A 234 35.81 -30.22 4.11
N ASP A 235 35.60 -31.23 3.28
CA ASP A 235 36.50 -32.38 3.14
C ASP A 235 37.73 -32.00 2.30
N ASP A 236 37.52 -31.16 1.27
CA ASP A 236 38.61 -30.63 0.45
C ASP A 236 39.56 -29.74 1.25
N MET A 237 39.08 -28.94 2.20
CA MET A 237 39.88 -28.13 3.09
C MET A 237 40.78 -28.98 4.01
N SER A 238 40.29 -30.15 4.46
CA SER A 238 41.04 -31.11 5.26
C SER A 238 42.18 -31.74 4.44
N VAL A 239 41.93 -32.10 3.19
CA VAL A 239 42.92 -32.67 2.27
C VAL A 239 43.93 -31.58 1.86
N LEU A 240 43.47 -30.39 1.54
CA LEU A 240 44.30 -29.25 1.14
C LEU A 240 45.31 -28.86 2.24
N SER A 241 44.89 -28.87 3.51
CA SER A 241 45.74 -28.57 4.62
C SER A 241 46.93 -29.59 4.75
N LYS A 242 46.69 -30.87 4.45
CA LYS A 242 47.73 -31.93 4.44
C LYS A 242 48.67 -31.78 3.25
N VAL A 243 48.14 -31.42 2.07
CA VAL A 243 48.93 -31.24 0.85
C VAL A 243 49.76 -29.96 0.90
N LEU A 244 49.20 -28.88 1.44
CA LEU A 244 49.88 -27.59 1.56
C LEU A 244 50.96 -27.58 2.66
N ALA A 245 50.90 -28.49 3.64
CA ALA A 245 51.98 -28.65 4.66
C ALA A 245 53.35 -28.99 4.06
N GLY A 246 53.38 -29.44 2.77
CA GLY A 246 54.62 -29.70 2.00
C GLY A 246 54.88 -28.70 0.86
N SER A 247 54.04 -27.67 0.68
CA SER A 247 54.09 -26.74 -0.46
C SER A 247 55.05 -25.57 -0.24
N THR A 248 55.77 -25.28 -1.30
CA THR A 248 56.85 -24.27 -1.36
C THR A 248 56.34 -22.82 -1.19
N LYS A 249 57.25 -21.97 -0.72
CA LYS A 249 57.13 -20.50 -0.46
C LYS A 249 56.36 -19.70 -1.51
N VAL A 250 56.40 -20.12 -2.78
CA VAL A 250 55.78 -19.46 -3.93
C VAL A 250 54.25 -19.43 -3.85
N ASN A 251 53.61 -20.44 -3.27
CA ASN A 251 52.13 -20.46 -3.16
C ASN A 251 51.63 -19.60 -2.01
N ILE A 252 52.42 -19.48 -0.94
CA ILE A 252 52.12 -18.60 0.20
C ILE A 252 52.22 -17.14 -0.24
N GLU A 253 53.23 -16.75 -0.99
CA GLU A 253 53.42 -15.40 -1.52
C GLU A 253 52.25 -14.97 -2.44
N LYS A 254 51.72 -15.90 -3.28
CA LYS A 254 50.53 -15.63 -4.13
C LYS A 254 49.27 -15.45 -3.29
N ILE A 255 49.10 -16.27 -2.24
CA ILE A 255 47.96 -16.16 -1.32
C ILE A 255 48.01 -14.82 -0.57
N ASP A 256 49.20 -14.46 -0.06
CA ASP A 256 49.42 -13.19 0.62
C ASP A 256 49.15 -11.98 -0.28
N LEU A 257 49.49 -12.07 -1.58
CA LEU A 257 49.19 -11.05 -2.55
C LEU A 257 47.68 -10.90 -2.74
N ILE A 258 46.95 -12.02 -2.87
CA ILE A 258 45.48 -12.03 -2.99
C ILE A 258 44.82 -11.45 -1.72
N ILE A 259 45.26 -11.89 -0.54
CA ILE A 259 44.81 -11.37 0.75
C ILE A 259 45.10 -9.87 0.86
N GLY A 260 46.24 -9.42 0.41
CA GLY A 260 46.60 -8.01 0.36
C GLY A 260 45.63 -7.18 -0.51
N HIS A 261 45.26 -7.70 -1.69
CA HIS A 261 44.28 -7.05 -2.55
C HIS A 261 42.87 -7.07 -1.94
N LEU A 262 42.41 -8.20 -1.39
CA LEU A 262 41.13 -8.32 -0.72
C LEU A 262 41.01 -7.37 0.49
N ASN A 263 42.10 -7.24 1.26
CA ASN A 263 42.13 -6.29 2.38
C ASN A 263 42.10 -4.82 1.94
N LYS A 264 42.72 -4.48 0.80
CA LYS A 264 42.56 -3.13 0.21
C LYS A 264 41.14 -2.86 -0.20
N ILE A 265 40.49 -3.83 -0.87
CA ILE A 265 39.08 -3.75 -1.25
C ILE A 265 38.20 -3.61 -0.01
N LYS A 266 38.37 -4.46 1.00
CA LYS A 266 37.67 -4.40 2.27
C LYS A 266 37.81 -3.04 2.96
N LYS A 267 39.04 -2.48 3.02
CA LYS A 267 39.25 -1.14 3.58
C LYS A 267 38.57 -0.05 2.79
N ALA A 268 38.51 -0.13 1.44
CA ALA A 268 37.80 0.80 0.60
C ALA A 268 36.30 0.71 0.83
N MET A 269 35.77 -0.51 0.99
CA MET A 269 34.31 -0.73 1.31
C MET A 269 33.97 -0.18 2.70
N ILE A 270 34.76 -0.47 3.73
CA ILE A 270 34.55 0.05 5.08
C ILE A 270 34.61 1.59 5.08
N LYS A 271 35.54 2.18 4.30
CA LYS A 271 35.63 3.63 4.17
C LYS A 271 34.42 4.19 3.44
N ALA A 272 33.91 3.51 2.43
CA ALA A 272 32.66 3.89 1.75
C ALA A 272 31.44 3.76 2.68
N ASP A 273 31.38 2.67 3.45
CA ASP A 273 30.32 2.40 4.44
C ASP A 273 30.34 3.44 5.57
N SER A 274 31.53 3.74 6.14
CA SER A 274 31.66 4.78 7.15
C SER A 274 31.36 6.18 6.58
N THR A 275 31.60 6.42 5.31
CA THR A 275 31.18 7.66 4.62
C THR A 275 29.66 7.65 4.41
N GLN A 276 29.08 6.50 4.12
CA GLN A 276 27.62 6.32 4.04
C GLN A 276 26.97 6.39 5.43
N GLU A 277 27.58 5.86 6.50
CA GLU A 277 27.13 6.04 7.89
C GLU A 277 27.15 7.51 8.32
N VAL A 278 28.21 8.25 8.00
CA VAL A 278 28.33 9.69 8.28
C VAL A 278 27.32 10.49 7.45
N LEU A 279 26.99 10.01 6.24
CA LEU A 279 25.97 10.60 5.36
C LEU A 279 24.56 10.06 5.63
N GLY A 280 24.36 9.12 6.58
CA GLY A 280 23.08 8.47 6.86
C GLY A 280 22.62 7.51 5.76
N LEU A 281 23.54 7.02 4.91
CA LEU A 281 23.26 6.19 3.74
C LEU A 281 23.56 4.69 3.97
N SER A 282 23.75 4.23 5.22
CA SER A 282 23.95 2.80 5.48
C SER A 282 22.67 2.02 5.22
N THR A 283 22.79 1.02 4.34
CA THR A 283 21.76 0.05 3.92
C THR A 283 21.26 -0.84 5.06
#